data_48425cea43b6cd7a52b1e966feffb710
#
_entry.id   48425cea43b6cd7a52b1e966feffb710
#
_cell.length_a   1.000
_cell.length_b   1.000
_cell.length_c   1.000
_cell.angle_alpha   90.00
_cell.angle_beta   90.00
_cell.angle_gamma   90.00
#
_symmetry.space_group_name_H-M   'P 1'
#
loop_
_entity.id
_entity.type
_entity.pdbx_description
1 polymer ?
#
loop_
_entity_poly.entity_id
_entity_poly.type
_entity_poly.pdbx_seq_one_letter_code
_entity_poly.pdbx_strand_id
1 'polypeptide(L)'
;MKHKKQKKTKKAGRILLAVFAVLIGTLGVLLFTSERWMRKTWPNLSMEELVYQLKAPIAGTSHDLLMSYVCSSALIAAAALILLILVSIFLREKRKAHVAFGMICIAAGAASIVYSINDVWAALDVKDYLKNQSTYNTVVEDNYVDPDRVNITFPEQKRNLIYLYLESMESTYADKASGGAFDKNYIPELTQLAADNISFSNSELLGGGQPTVNATWTIAGIFAQTSGLPLSIGIQRNEMAYQASFFPEINTLGDVLADEGYKQYFFIGSIGQFGGREEYFKEHGDYEVDDYNWAMEKGLIPEGYYEWWGYEDEKLFSFAKDRLTEIAAEGEPFNFTMLTADTHFEDGYPCELCDEENDGDNQYGMVLHCSSKQVTEFVSWIQQQDFYENTTIVISGDHLTMDSDFCENIDPDYTRTVYLSLIHISEPTRP
;
A
#
# COMPACT_ATOMS: atom_id res chain seq x y z
N MET A 1 -27.53 61.64 -7.00
CA MET A 1 -27.63 60.23 -6.44
C MET A 1 -27.20 59.16 -7.43
N LYS A 2 -27.56 59.15 -8.70
CA LYS A 2 -27.21 58.12 -9.69
C LYS A 2 -25.68 57.91 -9.86
N HIS A 3 -24.89 58.98 -9.93
CA HIS A 3 -23.42 58.90 -10.10
C HIS A 3 -22.67 58.28 -8.90
N LYS A 4 -23.15 58.51 -7.68
CA LYS A 4 -22.57 57.93 -6.44
C LYS A 4 -22.87 56.40 -6.32
N LYS A 5 -24.05 56.00 -6.78
CA LYS A 5 -24.50 54.61 -6.84
C LYS A 5 -23.68 53.82 -7.88
N GLN A 6 -23.40 54.43 -9.06
CA GLN A 6 -22.62 53.84 -10.13
C GLN A 6 -21.12 53.71 -9.81
N LYS A 7 -20.53 54.62 -9.03
CA LYS A 7 -19.16 54.50 -8.53
C LYS A 7 -19.04 53.38 -7.47
N LYS A 8 -20.05 53.21 -6.58
CA LYS A 8 -20.06 52.12 -5.59
C LYS A 8 -20.18 50.75 -6.24
N THR A 9 -21.04 50.57 -7.22
CA THR A 9 -21.18 49.30 -7.99
C THR A 9 -19.92 48.93 -8.74
N LYS A 10 -19.24 49.89 -9.39
CA LYS A 10 -17.96 49.65 -10.09
C LYS A 10 -16.81 49.28 -9.14
N LYS A 11 -16.83 49.81 -7.89
CA LYS A 11 -15.83 49.44 -6.84
C LYS A 11 -16.11 48.04 -6.32
N ALA A 12 -17.37 47.70 -6.06
CA ALA A 12 -17.77 46.34 -5.62
C ALA A 12 -17.43 45.27 -6.67
N GLY A 13 -17.69 45.54 -7.95
CA GLY A 13 -17.34 44.61 -9.04
C GLY A 13 -15.84 44.30 -9.14
N ARG A 14 -14.98 45.31 -8.90
CA ARG A 14 -13.52 45.11 -8.89
C ARG A 14 -13.05 44.27 -7.69
N ILE A 15 -13.67 44.44 -6.52
CA ILE A 15 -13.34 43.64 -5.33
C ILE A 15 -13.75 42.20 -5.58
N LEU A 16 -14.94 41.97 -6.12
CA LEU A 16 -15.41 40.62 -6.45
C LEU A 16 -14.48 39.96 -7.50
N LEU A 17 -14.06 40.67 -8.54
CA LEU A 17 -13.10 40.17 -9.52
C LEU A 17 -11.77 39.80 -8.86
N ALA A 18 -11.24 40.62 -7.95
CA ALA A 18 -10.00 40.35 -7.25
C ALA A 18 -10.10 39.12 -6.33
N VAL A 19 -11.18 39.02 -5.58
CA VAL A 19 -11.43 37.83 -4.71
C VAL A 19 -11.51 36.57 -5.56
N PHE A 20 -12.29 36.60 -6.64
CA PHE A 20 -12.42 35.46 -7.54
C PHE A 20 -11.09 35.10 -8.21
N ALA A 21 -10.30 36.09 -8.64
CA ALA A 21 -8.98 35.88 -9.23
C ALA A 21 -7.99 35.25 -8.25
N VAL A 22 -7.99 35.69 -7.00
CA VAL A 22 -7.15 35.11 -5.95
C VAL A 22 -7.58 33.67 -5.67
N LEU A 23 -8.87 33.39 -5.54
CA LEU A 23 -9.37 32.02 -5.29
C LEU A 23 -9.03 31.06 -6.45
N ILE A 24 -9.33 31.47 -7.70
CA ILE A 24 -9.04 30.62 -8.87
C ILE A 24 -7.54 30.44 -9.07
N GLY A 25 -6.74 31.51 -8.90
CA GLY A 25 -5.29 31.42 -9.01
C GLY A 25 -4.69 30.49 -7.94
N THR A 26 -5.13 30.60 -6.68
CA THR A 26 -4.67 29.73 -5.59
C THR A 26 -5.11 28.28 -5.81
N LEU A 27 -6.36 28.05 -6.20
CA LEU A 27 -6.86 26.70 -6.51
C LEU A 27 -6.07 26.08 -7.68
N GLY A 28 -5.75 26.86 -8.70
CA GLY A 28 -4.92 26.39 -9.82
C GLY A 28 -3.53 25.97 -9.38
N VAL A 29 -2.89 26.73 -8.49
CA VAL A 29 -1.58 26.34 -7.91
C VAL A 29 -1.72 25.08 -7.06
N LEU A 30 -2.71 25.01 -6.19
CA LEU A 30 -2.93 23.85 -5.33
C LEU A 30 -3.13 22.56 -6.15
N LEU A 31 -4.03 22.58 -7.12
CA LEU A 31 -4.30 21.41 -7.95
C LEU A 31 -3.08 21.01 -8.78
N PHE A 32 -2.35 21.97 -9.34
CA PHE A 32 -1.14 21.69 -10.11
C PHE A 32 -0.03 21.05 -9.27
N THR A 33 0.21 21.58 -8.07
CA THR A 33 1.24 21.02 -7.19
C THR A 33 0.82 19.69 -6.59
N SER A 34 -0.49 19.50 -6.27
CA SER A 34 -1.03 18.24 -5.78
C SER A 34 -0.96 17.12 -6.83
N GLU A 35 -1.30 17.45 -8.09
CA GLU A 35 -1.17 16.51 -9.22
C GLU A 35 0.30 16.09 -9.38
N ARG A 36 1.24 17.05 -9.38
CA ARG A 36 2.68 16.74 -9.49
C ARG A 36 3.20 15.89 -8.33
N TRP A 37 2.77 16.19 -7.11
CA TRP A 37 3.11 15.41 -5.95
C TRP A 37 2.56 13.98 -6.07
N MET A 38 1.29 13.82 -6.40
CA MET A 38 0.66 12.51 -6.59
C MET A 38 1.39 11.67 -7.65
N ARG A 39 1.69 12.26 -8.81
CA ARG A 39 2.38 11.60 -9.91
C ARG A 39 3.81 11.19 -9.58
N LYS A 40 4.48 11.97 -8.73
CA LYS A 40 5.83 11.65 -8.25
C LYS A 40 5.78 10.54 -7.21
N THR A 41 4.86 10.63 -6.26
CA THR A 41 4.76 9.69 -5.15
C THR A 41 4.20 8.34 -5.60
N TRP A 42 3.20 8.33 -6.49
CA TRP A 42 2.57 7.11 -7.01
C TRP A 42 2.47 7.15 -8.54
N PRO A 43 3.56 6.82 -9.25
CA PRO A 43 3.58 6.88 -10.72
C PRO A 43 2.60 5.89 -11.38
N ASN A 44 2.32 4.77 -10.73
CA ASN A 44 1.47 3.68 -11.23
C ASN A 44 0.12 3.58 -10.48
N LEU A 45 -0.28 4.65 -9.76
CA LEU A 45 -1.55 4.69 -9.04
C LEU A 45 -2.73 4.39 -9.97
N SER A 46 -3.55 3.42 -9.59
CA SER A 46 -4.80 3.12 -10.31
C SER A 46 -5.97 3.96 -9.77
N MET A 47 -7.03 4.08 -10.58
CA MET A 47 -8.25 4.77 -10.13
C MET A 47 -8.96 3.98 -9.02
N GLU A 48 -8.90 2.66 -9.07
CA GLU A 48 -9.45 1.76 -8.06
C GLU A 48 -8.77 1.96 -6.71
N GLU A 49 -7.45 2.02 -6.71
CA GLU A 49 -6.66 2.26 -5.51
C GLU A 49 -6.93 3.65 -4.94
N LEU A 50 -6.95 4.70 -5.78
CA LEU A 50 -7.29 6.04 -5.33
C LEU A 50 -8.67 6.09 -4.67
N VAL A 51 -9.68 5.45 -5.27
CA VAL A 51 -11.04 5.36 -4.71
C VAL A 51 -11.03 4.63 -3.38
N TYR A 52 -10.26 3.55 -3.27
CA TYR A 52 -10.09 2.81 -2.02
C TYR A 52 -9.47 3.69 -0.94
N GLN A 53 -8.31 4.30 -1.19
CA GLN A 53 -7.59 5.14 -0.24
C GLN A 53 -8.40 6.36 0.24
N LEU A 54 -9.23 6.94 -0.63
CA LEU A 54 -10.14 8.03 -0.24
C LEU A 54 -11.27 7.59 0.68
N LYS A 55 -11.52 6.29 0.80
CA LYS A 55 -12.60 5.70 1.62
C LYS A 55 -12.08 4.92 2.82
N ALA A 56 -10.83 4.49 2.77
CA ALA A 56 -10.18 3.79 3.87
C ALA A 56 -9.90 4.72 5.07
N PRO A 57 -9.77 4.17 6.29
CA PRO A 57 -9.31 4.92 7.45
C PRO A 57 -7.94 5.55 7.19
N ILE A 58 -7.76 6.81 7.57
CA ILE A 58 -6.47 7.52 7.44
C ILE A 58 -5.59 7.36 8.68
N ALA A 59 -6.11 6.74 9.75
CA ALA A 59 -5.33 6.45 10.95
C ALA A 59 -4.14 5.55 10.58
N GLY A 60 -2.95 5.90 11.06
CA GLY A 60 -1.72 5.17 10.74
C GLY A 60 -1.02 5.58 9.44
N THR A 61 -1.51 6.62 8.74
CA THR A 61 -0.76 7.18 7.59
C THR A 61 0.59 7.72 8.07
N SER A 62 1.67 7.40 7.32
CA SER A 62 3.02 7.89 7.62
C SER A 62 3.07 9.41 7.74
N HIS A 63 3.75 9.89 8.79
CA HIS A 63 3.98 11.32 9.02
C HIS A 63 4.78 11.95 7.88
N ASP A 64 5.76 11.25 7.33
CA ASP A 64 6.62 11.75 6.26
C ASP A 64 5.84 11.95 4.97
N LEU A 65 4.93 11.04 4.64
CA LEU A 65 4.03 11.18 3.50
C LEU A 65 3.14 12.42 3.65
N LEU A 66 2.57 12.66 4.83
CA LEU A 66 1.77 13.85 5.11
C LEU A 66 2.61 15.12 5.01
N MET A 67 3.82 15.13 5.56
CA MET A 67 4.74 16.28 5.49
C MET A 67 5.24 16.53 4.09
N SER A 68 5.50 15.50 3.30
CA SER A 68 5.83 15.60 1.87
C SER A 68 4.73 16.34 1.10
N TYR A 69 3.46 15.97 1.30
CA TYR A 69 2.33 16.70 0.70
C TYR A 69 2.24 18.15 1.17
N VAL A 70 2.36 18.38 2.47
CA VAL A 70 2.30 19.73 3.04
C VAL A 70 3.37 20.62 2.45
N CYS A 71 4.62 20.15 2.38
CA CYS A 71 5.74 20.91 1.84
C CYS A 71 5.64 21.12 0.31
N SER A 72 5.26 20.08 -0.43
CA SER A 72 5.24 20.10 -1.89
C SER A 72 4.01 20.81 -2.48
N SER A 73 2.92 20.91 -1.74
CA SER A 73 1.64 21.41 -2.26
C SER A 73 0.99 22.47 -1.39
N ALA A 74 0.68 22.16 -0.13
CA ALA A 74 -0.11 23.06 0.71
C ALA A 74 0.61 24.37 1.05
N LEU A 75 1.91 24.33 1.40
CA LEU A 75 2.71 25.51 1.69
C LEU A 75 2.92 26.37 0.45
N ILE A 76 3.13 25.77 -0.73
CA ILE A 76 3.28 26.48 -2.00
C ILE A 76 1.97 27.21 -2.33
N ALA A 77 0.83 26.56 -2.21
CA ALA A 77 -0.48 27.18 -2.42
C ALA A 77 -0.77 28.30 -1.41
N ALA A 78 -0.39 28.13 -0.14
CA ALA A 78 -0.50 29.18 0.88
C ALA A 78 0.38 30.40 0.57
N ALA A 79 1.63 30.17 0.13
CA ALA A 79 2.52 31.24 -0.30
C ALA A 79 1.97 31.97 -1.54
N ALA A 80 1.42 31.24 -2.52
CA ALA A 80 0.76 31.82 -3.69
C ALA A 80 -0.45 32.65 -3.29
N LEU A 81 -1.30 32.19 -2.36
CA LEU A 81 -2.44 32.94 -1.83
C LEU A 81 -2.00 34.27 -1.24
N ILE A 82 -0.99 34.25 -0.37
CA ILE A 82 -0.46 35.46 0.27
C ILE A 82 0.09 36.41 -0.81
N LEU A 83 0.88 35.92 -1.75
CA LEU A 83 1.46 36.72 -2.83
C LEU A 83 0.36 37.38 -3.70
N LEU A 84 -0.65 36.61 -4.12
CA LEU A 84 -1.76 37.11 -4.94
C LEU A 84 -2.56 38.19 -4.21
N ILE A 85 -2.80 38.02 -2.90
CA ILE A 85 -3.44 39.04 -2.07
C ILE A 85 -2.59 40.31 -2.01
N LEU A 86 -1.29 40.20 -1.71
CA LEU A 86 -0.38 41.34 -1.61
C LEU A 86 -0.30 42.12 -2.93
N VAL A 87 -0.15 41.42 -4.05
CA VAL A 87 -0.12 42.04 -5.40
C VAL A 87 -1.47 42.74 -5.72
N SER A 88 -2.58 42.08 -5.38
CA SER A 88 -3.91 42.65 -5.57
C SER A 88 -4.09 43.95 -4.75
N ILE A 89 -3.64 43.95 -3.49
CA ILE A 89 -3.67 45.14 -2.62
C ILE A 89 -2.75 46.26 -3.20
N PHE A 90 -1.55 45.91 -3.60
CA PHE A 90 -0.58 46.86 -4.21
C PHE A 90 -1.13 47.51 -5.46
N LEU A 91 -1.81 46.74 -6.32
CA LEU A 91 -2.36 47.24 -7.57
C LEU A 91 -3.72 47.95 -7.44
N ARG A 92 -4.37 47.93 -6.26
CA ARG A 92 -5.76 48.41 -6.07
C ARG A 92 -6.03 49.84 -6.56
N GLU A 93 -5.04 50.72 -6.46
CA GLU A 93 -5.16 52.11 -6.88
C GLU A 93 -4.95 52.25 -8.40
N LYS A 94 -4.18 51.36 -9.05
CA LYS A 94 -3.90 51.34 -10.50
C LYS A 94 -4.98 50.51 -11.22
N ARG A 95 -6.15 51.13 -11.44
CA ARG A 95 -7.37 50.44 -11.91
C ARG A 95 -7.17 49.50 -13.11
N LYS A 96 -6.45 49.94 -14.17
CA LYS A 96 -6.21 49.09 -15.35
C LYS A 96 -5.33 47.88 -15.03
N ALA A 97 -4.25 48.13 -14.30
CA ALA A 97 -3.32 47.05 -13.87
C ALA A 97 -3.99 46.04 -12.96
N HIS A 98 -4.83 46.50 -11.99
CA HIS A 98 -5.57 45.62 -11.09
C HIS A 98 -6.57 44.70 -11.81
N VAL A 99 -7.30 45.24 -12.81
CA VAL A 99 -8.22 44.44 -13.64
C VAL A 99 -7.45 43.47 -14.52
N ALA A 100 -6.37 43.92 -15.17
CA ALA A 100 -5.52 43.07 -16.01
C ALA A 100 -4.90 41.93 -15.19
N PHE A 101 -4.36 42.24 -14.01
CA PHE A 101 -3.85 41.23 -13.08
C PHE A 101 -4.91 40.20 -12.69
N GLY A 102 -6.12 40.64 -12.33
CA GLY A 102 -7.22 39.72 -12.00
C GLY A 102 -7.60 38.83 -13.17
N MET A 103 -7.65 39.35 -14.40
CA MET A 103 -7.92 38.53 -15.58
C MET A 103 -6.81 37.54 -15.90
N ILE A 104 -5.55 37.94 -15.74
CA ILE A 104 -4.40 37.01 -15.89
C ILE A 104 -4.45 35.87 -14.86
N CYS A 105 -4.69 36.21 -13.59
CA CYS A 105 -4.81 35.21 -12.54
C CYS A 105 -5.94 34.19 -12.78
N ILE A 106 -7.11 34.70 -13.26
CA ILE A 106 -8.23 33.81 -13.62
C ILE A 106 -7.86 32.91 -14.79
N ALA A 107 -7.28 33.50 -15.86
CA ALA A 107 -6.91 32.74 -17.05
C ALA A 107 -5.83 31.67 -16.72
N ALA A 108 -4.77 32.08 -16.03
CA ALA A 108 -3.70 31.16 -15.64
C ALA A 108 -4.20 30.07 -14.64
N GLY A 109 -4.97 30.47 -13.63
CA GLY A 109 -5.55 29.51 -12.69
C GLY A 109 -6.50 28.53 -13.35
N ALA A 110 -7.39 29.01 -14.23
CA ALA A 110 -8.28 28.13 -14.99
C ALA A 110 -7.51 27.18 -15.93
N ALA A 111 -6.49 27.68 -16.62
CA ALA A 111 -5.63 26.81 -17.44
C ALA A 111 -4.91 25.75 -16.64
N SER A 112 -4.38 26.13 -15.47
CA SER A 112 -3.75 25.18 -14.52
C SER A 112 -4.73 24.12 -14.03
N ILE A 113 -5.95 24.50 -13.63
CA ILE A 113 -7.01 23.58 -13.20
C ILE A 113 -7.35 22.58 -14.31
N VAL A 114 -7.58 23.10 -15.55
CA VAL A 114 -7.92 22.24 -16.69
C VAL A 114 -6.77 21.29 -17.02
N TYR A 115 -5.54 21.77 -16.98
CA TYR A 115 -4.36 20.94 -17.20
C TYR A 115 -4.29 19.81 -16.16
N SER A 116 -4.34 20.13 -14.86
CA SER A 116 -4.24 19.13 -13.79
C SER A 116 -5.36 18.11 -13.83
N ILE A 117 -6.60 18.53 -14.11
CA ILE A 117 -7.73 17.61 -14.25
C ILE A 117 -7.51 16.66 -15.44
N ASN A 118 -7.08 17.18 -16.59
CA ASN A 118 -6.84 16.34 -17.76
C ASN A 118 -5.67 15.37 -17.56
N ASP A 119 -4.61 15.81 -16.88
CA ASP A 119 -3.45 14.97 -16.60
C ASP A 119 -3.81 13.83 -15.64
N VAL A 120 -4.48 14.14 -14.52
CA VAL A 120 -4.99 13.12 -13.58
C VAL A 120 -5.97 12.18 -14.28
N TRP A 121 -6.88 12.72 -15.12
CA TRP A 121 -7.84 11.91 -15.87
C TRP A 121 -7.15 10.87 -16.77
N ALA A 122 -6.08 11.29 -17.45
CA ALA A 122 -5.32 10.41 -18.32
C ALA A 122 -4.43 9.44 -17.53
N ALA A 123 -3.80 9.92 -16.46
CA ALA A 123 -2.88 9.13 -15.65
C ALA A 123 -3.54 7.98 -14.88
N LEU A 124 -4.78 8.20 -14.44
CA LEU A 124 -5.57 7.20 -13.69
C LEU A 124 -6.50 6.38 -14.60
N ASP A 125 -6.39 6.50 -15.92
CA ASP A 125 -7.27 5.82 -16.88
C ASP A 125 -8.76 5.90 -16.51
N VAL A 126 -9.21 7.09 -16.03
CA VAL A 126 -10.57 7.31 -15.51
C VAL A 126 -11.63 6.87 -16.49
N LYS A 127 -11.38 7.00 -17.79
CA LYS A 127 -12.31 6.59 -18.84
C LYS A 127 -12.54 5.08 -18.83
N ASP A 128 -11.47 4.29 -18.71
CA ASP A 128 -11.58 2.83 -18.71
C ASP A 128 -12.09 2.34 -17.36
N TYR A 129 -11.73 2.99 -16.26
CA TYR A 129 -12.36 2.76 -14.96
C TYR A 129 -13.89 2.92 -15.01
N LEU A 130 -14.40 4.05 -15.52
CA LEU A 130 -15.85 4.28 -15.64
C LEU A 130 -16.53 3.29 -16.59
N LYS A 131 -15.86 2.91 -17.67
CA LYS A 131 -16.35 1.89 -18.59
C LYS A 131 -16.43 0.53 -17.90
N ASN A 132 -15.41 0.12 -17.16
CA ASN A 132 -15.36 -1.13 -16.43
C ASN A 132 -16.45 -1.20 -15.34
N GLN A 133 -16.68 -0.09 -14.62
CA GLN A 133 -17.79 0.02 -13.65
C GLN A 133 -19.19 -0.14 -14.27
N SER A 134 -19.32 0.14 -15.56
CA SER A 134 -20.58 0.02 -16.30
C SER A 134 -20.70 -1.24 -17.16
N THR A 135 -19.59 -1.99 -17.29
CA THR A 135 -19.54 -3.21 -18.12
C THR A 135 -19.66 -4.42 -17.21
N TYR A 136 -20.73 -5.18 -17.39
CA TYR A 136 -20.85 -6.47 -16.74
C TYR A 136 -19.98 -7.51 -17.46
N ASN A 137 -19.19 -8.26 -16.69
CA ASN A 137 -18.51 -9.46 -17.16
C ASN A 137 -18.70 -10.57 -16.13
N THR A 138 -18.64 -11.81 -16.58
CA THR A 138 -18.93 -13.00 -15.77
C THR A 138 -17.65 -13.75 -15.37
N VAL A 139 -16.46 -13.12 -15.53
CA VAL A 139 -15.19 -13.81 -15.30
C VAL A 139 -15.09 -14.35 -13.88
N VAL A 140 -15.52 -13.56 -12.88
CA VAL A 140 -15.51 -14.01 -11.49
C VAL A 140 -16.57 -15.09 -11.28
N GLU A 141 -17.82 -14.85 -11.68
CA GLU A 141 -18.91 -15.81 -11.52
C GLU A 141 -18.65 -17.14 -12.23
N ASP A 142 -17.99 -17.11 -13.39
CA ASP A 142 -17.69 -18.31 -14.19
C ASP A 142 -16.49 -19.11 -13.67
N ASN A 143 -15.57 -18.50 -12.92
CA ASN A 143 -14.30 -19.12 -12.54
C ASN A 143 -14.08 -19.19 -11.01
N TYR A 144 -14.75 -18.36 -10.22
CA TYR A 144 -14.61 -18.40 -8.77
C TYR A 144 -15.24 -19.65 -8.19
N VAL A 145 -14.48 -20.35 -7.37
CA VAL A 145 -14.96 -21.50 -6.61
C VAL A 145 -15.10 -21.06 -5.14
N ASP A 146 -16.34 -20.90 -4.73
CA ASP A 146 -16.68 -20.57 -3.35
C ASP A 146 -16.25 -21.71 -2.42
N PRO A 147 -15.41 -21.46 -1.40
CA PRO A 147 -14.96 -22.47 -0.45
C PRO A 147 -16.11 -23.23 0.25
N ASP A 148 -17.24 -22.58 0.50
CA ASP A 148 -18.43 -23.21 1.11
C ASP A 148 -19.05 -24.30 0.24
N ARG A 149 -18.73 -24.31 -1.04
CA ARG A 149 -19.24 -25.31 -2.00
C ARG A 149 -18.27 -26.45 -2.25
N VAL A 150 -17.11 -26.40 -1.60
CA VAL A 150 -16.04 -27.40 -1.75
C VAL A 150 -15.90 -28.17 -0.46
N ASN A 151 -15.75 -29.49 -0.56
CA ASN A 151 -15.44 -30.30 0.61
C ASN A 151 -13.94 -30.20 0.91
N ILE A 152 -13.55 -29.32 1.83
CA ILE A 152 -12.19 -29.20 2.33
C ILE A 152 -12.04 -30.17 3.48
N THR A 153 -11.01 -31.01 3.44
CA THR A 153 -10.74 -32.00 4.48
C THR A 153 -9.41 -31.70 5.16
N PHE A 154 -9.43 -31.68 6.45
CA PHE A 154 -8.22 -31.51 7.28
C PHE A 154 -7.73 -32.86 7.81
N PRO A 155 -6.42 -33.04 8.04
CA PRO A 155 -5.89 -34.22 8.71
C PRO A 155 -6.34 -34.23 10.18
N GLU A 156 -6.32 -35.40 10.79
CA GLU A 156 -6.65 -35.56 12.23
C GLU A 156 -5.75 -34.68 13.11
N GLN A 157 -4.45 -34.63 12.80
CA GLN A 157 -3.51 -33.66 13.36
C GLN A 157 -3.43 -32.45 12.42
N LYS A 158 -4.09 -31.36 12.79
CA LYS A 158 -4.08 -30.10 12.03
C LYS A 158 -2.70 -29.46 12.09
N ARG A 159 -2.23 -29.01 10.93
CA ARG A 159 -0.92 -28.32 10.83
C ARG A 159 -1.09 -26.85 11.15
N ASN A 160 -0.14 -26.28 11.85
CA ASN A 160 -0.05 -24.82 11.98
C ASN A 160 0.24 -24.18 10.62
N LEU A 161 -0.22 -22.95 10.45
CA LEU A 161 0.10 -22.11 9.33
C LEU A 161 0.86 -20.87 9.81
N ILE A 162 1.99 -20.57 9.19
CA ILE A 162 2.67 -19.28 9.31
C ILE A 162 2.65 -18.64 7.94
N TYR A 163 2.00 -17.48 7.82
CA TYR A 163 1.88 -16.75 6.56
C TYR A 163 2.62 -15.41 6.66
N LEU A 164 3.74 -15.30 5.96
CA LEU A 164 4.58 -14.12 5.93
C LEU A 164 4.30 -13.31 4.67
N TYR A 165 3.63 -12.19 4.82
CA TYR A 165 3.52 -11.16 3.78
C TYR A 165 4.73 -10.25 3.87
N LEU A 166 5.45 -10.16 2.77
CA LEU A 166 6.61 -9.28 2.64
C LEU A 166 6.19 -8.05 1.84
N GLU A 167 6.19 -6.90 2.47
CA GLU A 167 5.84 -5.63 1.84
C GLU A 167 6.64 -5.42 0.55
N SER A 168 5.95 -5.20 -0.56
CA SER A 168 6.54 -4.87 -1.87
C SER A 168 7.61 -5.86 -2.37
N MET A 169 7.64 -7.11 -1.89
CA MET A 169 8.68 -8.07 -2.20
C MET A 169 8.42 -8.78 -3.52
N GLU A 170 9.36 -8.66 -4.47
CA GLU A 170 9.26 -9.23 -5.80
C GLU A 170 10.39 -10.23 -6.09
N SER A 171 10.07 -11.25 -6.88
CA SER A 171 11.10 -12.09 -7.53
C SER A 171 11.93 -11.32 -8.56
N THR A 172 11.42 -10.18 -9.03
CA THR A 172 12.11 -9.23 -9.92
C THR A 172 13.49 -8.81 -9.39
N TYR A 173 13.66 -8.72 -8.07
CA TYR A 173 14.89 -8.23 -7.42
C TYR A 173 16.06 -9.22 -7.43
N ALA A 174 15.81 -10.47 -7.82
CA ALA A 174 16.87 -11.43 -8.04
C ALA A 174 17.69 -11.08 -9.32
N ASP A 175 18.86 -11.69 -9.45
CA ASP A 175 19.65 -11.55 -10.67
C ASP A 175 19.04 -12.33 -11.85
N LYS A 176 19.43 -11.92 -13.07
CA LYS A 176 18.97 -12.53 -14.32
C LYS A 176 19.27 -14.03 -14.43
N ALA A 177 20.38 -14.48 -13.81
CA ALA A 177 20.75 -15.89 -13.83
C ALA A 177 19.79 -16.73 -12.98
N SER A 178 19.25 -16.15 -11.94
CA SER A 178 18.25 -16.76 -11.05
C SER A 178 16.80 -16.58 -11.54
N GLY A 179 16.55 -15.77 -12.57
CA GLY A 179 15.21 -15.50 -13.09
C GLY A 179 14.65 -14.13 -12.76
N GLY A 180 15.41 -13.27 -12.06
CA GLY A 180 15.07 -11.88 -11.81
C GLY A 180 15.39 -10.94 -12.97
N ALA A 181 15.28 -9.63 -12.76
CA ALA A 181 15.47 -8.62 -13.80
C ALA A 181 16.80 -7.86 -13.70
N PHE A 182 17.54 -8.00 -12.62
CA PHE A 182 18.75 -7.23 -12.35
C PHE A 182 20.03 -7.99 -12.69
N ASP A 183 21.14 -7.27 -12.82
CA ASP A 183 22.47 -7.89 -12.95
C ASP A 183 23.03 -8.32 -11.58
N LYS A 184 22.58 -7.65 -10.51
CA LYS A 184 22.87 -7.94 -9.09
C LYS A 184 21.64 -8.59 -8.45
N ASN A 185 21.86 -9.60 -7.61
CA ASN A 185 20.79 -10.15 -6.78
C ASN A 185 20.67 -9.33 -5.50
N TYR A 186 19.51 -8.65 -5.32
CA TYR A 186 19.21 -7.87 -4.12
C TYR A 186 18.53 -8.71 -3.02
N ILE A 187 18.11 -9.95 -3.32
CA ILE A 187 17.43 -10.86 -2.40
C ILE A 187 18.07 -12.25 -2.42
N PRO A 188 19.41 -12.38 -2.24
CA PRO A 188 20.10 -13.65 -2.46
C PRO A 188 19.63 -14.76 -1.51
N GLU A 189 19.32 -14.46 -0.24
CA GLU A 189 18.87 -15.46 0.72
C GLU A 189 17.46 -15.95 0.39
N LEU A 190 16.54 -15.06 0.03
CA LEU A 190 15.20 -15.44 -0.44
C LEU A 190 15.25 -16.21 -1.75
N THR A 191 16.17 -15.86 -2.66
CA THR A 191 16.41 -16.62 -3.92
C THR A 191 16.84 -18.05 -3.62
N GLN A 192 17.76 -18.24 -2.68
CA GLN A 192 18.20 -19.58 -2.25
C GLN A 192 17.08 -20.32 -1.53
N LEU A 193 16.34 -19.63 -0.67
CA LEU A 193 15.20 -20.24 0.04
C LEU A 193 14.14 -20.77 -0.93
N ALA A 194 13.83 -20.02 -1.99
CA ALA A 194 12.90 -20.47 -3.02
C ALA A 194 13.44 -21.66 -3.84
N ALA A 195 14.74 -21.70 -4.08
CA ALA A 195 15.39 -22.82 -4.79
C ALA A 195 15.38 -24.12 -3.95
N ASP A 196 15.47 -24.00 -2.63
CA ASP A 196 15.47 -25.14 -1.70
C ASP A 196 14.07 -25.65 -1.35
N ASN A 197 13.01 -24.88 -1.71
CA ASN A 197 11.63 -25.17 -1.33
C ASN A 197 10.71 -25.11 -2.57
N ILE A 198 9.38 -25.07 -2.32
CA ILE A 198 8.42 -24.99 -3.42
C ILE A 198 8.29 -23.53 -3.87
N SER A 199 8.68 -23.28 -5.10
CA SER A 199 8.48 -22.02 -5.81
C SER A 199 7.61 -22.25 -7.05
N PHE A 200 6.82 -21.26 -7.44
CA PHE A 200 5.91 -21.38 -8.59
C PHE A 200 6.52 -20.68 -9.80
N SER A 201 7.06 -21.50 -10.70
CA SER A 201 7.67 -21.06 -11.96
C SER A 201 7.29 -22.00 -13.08
N ASN A 202 7.29 -21.51 -14.31
CA ASN A 202 7.18 -22.34 -15.52
C ASN A 202 8.55 -22.80 -16.04
N SER A 203 9.62 -22.64 -15.25
CA SER A 203 11.01 -22.96 -15.61
C SER A 203 11.77 -23.46 -14.37
N GLU A 204 13.06 -23.75 -14.52
CA GLU A 204 13.98 -24.07 -13.43
C GLU A 204 14.43 -22.81 -12.63
N LEU A 205 13.99 -21.62 -13.04
CA LEU A 205 14.36 -20.35 -12.43
C LEU A 205 13.30 -19.90 -11.43
N LEU A 206 13.63 -18.91 -10.59
CA LEU A 206 12.73 -18.26 -9.66
C LEU A 206 11.48 -17.76 -10.41
N GLY A 207 10.33 -18.07 -9.87
CA GLY A 207 9.04 -17.58 -10.34
C GLY A 207 8.37 -16.72 -9.27
N GLY A 208 7.05 -16.62 -9.35
CA GLY A 208 6.25 -15.87 -8.38
C GLY A 208 4.81 -15.71 -8.82
N GLY A 209 4.05 -14.95 -8.04
CA GLY A 209 2.67 -14.61 -8.35
C GLY A 209 2.57 -13.37 -9.24
N GLN A 210 1.85 -13.48 -10.35
CA GLN A 210 1.55 -12.30 -11.16
C GLN A 210 0.36 -11.54 -10.55
N PRO A 211 0.52 -10.29 -10.13
CA PRO A 211 -0.59 -9.54 -9.56
C PRO A 211 -1.65 -9.24 -10.63
N THR A 212 -2.90 -9.34 -10.22
CA THR A 212 -4.04 -8.96 -11.07
C THR A 212 -4.44 -7.50 -10.81
N VAL A 213 -5.28 -6.97 -11.68
CA VAL A 213 -5.94 -5.68 -11.42
C VAL A 213 -6.67 -5.75 -10.07
N ASN A 214 -6.60 -4.70 -9.28
CA ASN A 214 -7.15 -4.61 -7.92
C ASN A 214 -6.50 -5.56 -6.89
N ALA A 215 -5.23 -5.92 -7.09
CA ALA A 215 -4.38 -6.62 -6.15
C ALA A 215 -2.97 -5.97 -6.10
N THR A 216 -2.89 -4.64 -6.27
CA THR A 216 -1.64 -3.89 -6.47
C THR A 216 -1.25 -3.00 -5.29
N TRP A 217 -1.92 -3.14 -4.15
CA TRP A 217 -1.56 -2.49 -2.88
C TRP A 217 -1.84 -3.47 -1.73
N THR A 218 -1.24 -3.25 -0.58
CA THR A 218 -1.15 -4.19 0.55
C THR A 218 -2.44 -4.95 0.84
N ILE A 219 -3.51 -4.25 1.24
CA ILE A 219 -4.77 -4.94 1.59
C ILE A 219 -5.42 -5.64 0.39
N ALA A 220 -5.25 -5.11 -0.81
CA ALA A 220 -5.81 -5.74 -2.01
C ALA A 220 -5.05 -7.01 -2.39
N GLY A 221 -3.73 -7.04 -2.22
CA GLY A 221 -2.92 -8.23 -2.38
C GLY A 221 -3.25 -9.30 -1.35
N ILE A 222 -3.36 -8.92 -0.07
CA ILE A 222 -3.80 -9.81 1.02
C ILE A 222 -5.20 -10.37 0.75
N PHE A 223 -6.14 -9.49 0.39
CA PHE A 223 -7.52 -9.87 0.05
C PHE A 223 -7.56 -10.88 -1.10
N ALA A 224 -6.82 -10.61 -2.18
CA ALA A 224 -6.79 -11.51 -3.34
C ALA A 224 -6.18 -12.87 -3.00
N GLN A 225 -5.12 -12.90 -2.18
CA GLN A 225 -4.43 -14.14 -1.79
C GLN A 225 -5.24 -14.99 -0.80
N THR A 226 -6.10 -14.37 0.01
CA THR A 226 -6.89 -15.08 1.03
C THR A 226 -8.32 -15.39 0.62
N SER A 227 -8.91 -14.63 -0.32
CA SER A 227 -10.27 -14.84 -0.81
C SER A 227 -10.35 -15.40 -2.23
N GLY A 228 -9.26 -15.31 -3.03
CA GLY A 228 -9.27 -15.62 -4.46
C GLY A 228 -10.03 -14.59 -5.32
N LEU A 229 -10.34 -13.41 -4.77
CA LEU A 229 -11.11 -12.35 -5.42
C LEU A 229 -10.31 -11.06 -5.54
N PRO A 230 -10.46 -10.28 -6.60
CA PRO A 230 -9.87 -8.94 -6.67
C PRO A 230 -10.63 -7.96 -5.76
N LEU A 231 -9.92 -7.10 -5.04
CA LEU A 231 -10.54 -6.07 -4.19
C LEU A 231 -11.09 -4.92 -5.05
N SER A 232 -12.40 -4.85 -5.21
CA SER A 232 -13.06 -3.80 -5.98
C SER A 232 -14.18 -3.14 -5.20
N ILE A 233 -14.12 -1.80 -5.07
CA ILE A 233 -15.18 -0.99 -4.48
C ILE A 233 -15.66 0.06 -5.48
N GLY A 234 -16.99 0.15 -5.66
CA GLY A 234 -17.58 1.16 -6.54
C GLY A 234 -17.53 2.58 -5.93
N ILE A 235 -17.40 3.60 -6.77
CA ILE A 235 -17.39 5.02 -6.35
C ILE A 235 -18.62 5.38 -5.50
N GLN A 236 -19.78 4.81 -5.84
CA GLN A 236 -21.06 5.17 -5.22
C GLN A 236 -21.39 4.35 -3.97
N ARG A 237 -20.61 3.33 -3.65
CA ARG A 237 -20.86 2.45 -2.50
C ARG A 237 -19.80 2.68 -1.42
N ASN A 238 -20.29 2.92 -0.23
CA ASN A 238 -19.67 2.68 1.07
C ASN A 238 -18.35 3.40 1.37
N GLU A 239 -18.42 4.17 2.41
CA GLU A 239 -17.25 4.73 3.08
C GLU A 239 -16.67 3.64 3.99
N MET A 240 -15.62 2.95 3.57
CA MET A 240 -14.97 1.85 4.32
C MET A 240 -14.60 2.26 5.75
N ALA A 241 -14.25 3.54 5.96
CA ALA A 241 -13.95 4.10 7.28
C ALA A 241 -15.14 4.11 8.26
N TYR A 242 -16.36 3.94 7.78
CA TYR A 242 -17.59 3.98 8.58
C TYR A 242 -18.42 2.70 8.48
N GLN A 243 -17.89 1.67 7.80
CA GLN A 243 -18.55 0.39 7.74
C GLN A 243 -18.26 -0.43 8.99
N ALA A 244 -19.29 -1.06 9.51
CA ALA A 244 -19.18 -2.01 10.60
C ALA A 244 -18.68 -3.39 10.12
N SER A 245 -18.42 -3.57 8.83
CA SER A 245 -18.00 -4.84 8.27
C SER A 245 -17.26 -4.70 6.92
N PHE A 246 -16.31 -5.58 6.65
CA PHE A 246 -15.44 -5.61 5.50
C PHE A 246 -15.78 -6.78 4.57
N PHE A 247 -16.67 -6.60 3.60
CA PHE A 247 -17.11 -7.64 2.64
C PHE A 247 -17.66 -8.92 3.31
N PRO A 248 -18.68 -8.83 4.17
CA PRO A 248 -19.14 -9.94 5.03
C PRO A 248 -19.71 -11.15 4.28
N GLU A 249 -19.91 -11.07 2.97
CA GLU A 249 -20.48 -12.16 2.17
C GLU A 249 -19.41 -12.98 1.43
N ILE A 250 -18.12 -12.70 1.64
CA ILE A 250 -17.04 -13.54 1.08
C ILE A 250 -16.57 -14.55 2.12
N ASN A 251 -16.01 -15.64 1.64
CA ASN A 251 -15.37 -16.64 2.47
C ASN A 251 -13.87 -16.65 2.18
N THR A 252 -13.06 -16.54 3.22
CA THR A 252 -11.61 -16.41 3.13
C THR A 252 -10.89 -17.61 3.72
N LEU A 253 -9.57 -17.66 3.52
CA LEU A 253 -8.70 -18.60 4.23
C LEU A 253 -8.89 -18.53 5.77
N GLY A 254 -9.05 -17.30 6.30
CA GLY A 254 -9.28 -17.08 7.74
C GLY A 254 -10.58 -17.71 8.20
N ASP A 255 -11.67 -17.55 7.47
CA ASP A 255 -12.97 -18.14 7.81
C ASP A 255 -12.90 -19.67 7.79
N VAL A 256 -12.30 -20.26 6.77
CA VAL A 256 -12.08 -21.72 6.68
C VAL A 256 -11.28 -22.27 7.85
N LEU A 257 -10.24 -21.55 8.27
CA LEU A 257 -9.41 -21.99 9.41
C LEU A 257 -10.12 -21.77 10.75
N ALA A 258 -10.91 -20.69 10.89
CA ALA A 258 -11.72 -20.45 12.10
C ALA A 258 -12.77 -21.55 12.29
N ASP A 259 -13.47 -21.96 11.23
CA ASP A 259 -14.44 -23.05 11.27
C ASP A 259 -13.81 -24.39 11.69
N GLU A 260 -12.53 -24.56 11.40
CA GLU A 260 -11.74 -25.72 11.84
C GLU A 260 -11.10 -25.53 13.24
N GLY A 261 -11.38 -24.42 13.91
CA GLY A 261 -10.95 -24.18 15.29
C GLY A 261 -9.50 -23.73 15.44
N TYR A 262 -8.91 -23.14 14.40
CA TYR A 262 -7.60 -22.51 14.51
C TYR A 262 -7.68 -21.23 15.35
N LYS A 263 -6.65 -20.99 16.16
CA LYS A 263 -6.37 -19.67 16.74
C LYS A 263 -5.64 -18.82 15.71
N GLN A 264 -6.10 -17.61 15.47
CA GLN A 264 -5.58 -16.79 14.40
C GLN A 264 -5.03 -15.46 14.89
N TYR A 265 -3.86 -15.08 14.38
CA TYR A 265 -3.11 -13.90 14.81
C TYR A 265 -2.66 -13.12 13.58
N PHE A 266 -2.90 -11.80 13.60
CA PHE A 266 -2.34 -10.87 12.61
C PHE A 266 -1.32 -9.97 13.29
N PHE A 267 -0.06 -10.09 12.90
CA PHE A 267 1.09 -9.47 13.52
C PHE A 267 1.73 -8.42 12.59
N ILE A 268 1.81 -7.17 13.03
CA ILE A 268 2.28 -6.06 12.18
C ILE A 268 2.89 -4.94 13.01
N GLY A 269 3.99 -4.33 12.54
CA GLY A 269 4.67 -3.20 13.19
C GLY A 269 3.94 -1.87 13.07
N SER A 270 2.99 -1.75 12.16
CA SER A 270 2.21 -0.52 11.93
C SER A 270 0.83 -0.59 12.61
N ILE A 271 0.08 0.53 12.55
CA ILE A 271 -1.30 0.58 13.07
C ILE A 271 -2.20 -0.30 12.18
N GLY A 272 -2.85 -1.29 12.80
CA GLY A 272 -3.68 -2.27 12.10
C GLY A 272 -4.88 -1.68 11.35
N GLN A 273 -5.45 -0.58 11.84
CA GLN A 273 -6.59 0.10 11.20
C GLN A 273 -6.27 0.71 9.84
N PHE A 274 -4.99 1.01 9.56
CA PHE A 274 -4.62 1.59 8.28
C PHE A 274 -5.01 0.68 7.12
N GLY A 275 -5.71 1.25 6.14
CA GLY A 275 -6.20 0.51 4.98
C GLY A 275 -7.30 -0.52 5.27
N GLY A 276 -7.87 -0.56 6.49
CA GLY A 276 -8.95 -1.50 6.85
C GLY A 276 -8.46 -2.92 7.16
N ARG A 277 -7.15 -3.11 7.44
CA ARG A 277 -6.57 -4.44 7.71
C ARG A 277 -7.11 -5.07 8.99
N GLU A 278 -7.22 -4.27 10.06
CA GLU A 278 -7.75 -4.76 11.34
C GLU A 278 -9.20 -5.25 11.18
N GLU A 279 -10.04 -4.46 10.51
CA GLU A 279 -11.43 -4.80 10.24
C GLU A 279 -11.53 -6.08 9.40
N TYR A 280 -10.69 -6.21 8.36
CA TYR A 280 -10.65 -7.39 7.51
C TYR A 280 -10.32 -8.65 8.28
N PHE A 281 -9.23 -8.66 9.03
CA PHE A 281 -8.78 -9.85 9.75
C PHE A 281 -9.68 -10.22 10.94
N LYS A 282 -10.29 -9.24 11.60
CA LYS A 282 -11.29 -9.50 12.65
C LYS A 282 -12.59 -10.07 12.10
N GLU A 283 -13.05 -9.57 10.96
CA GLU A 283 -14.27 -10.06 10.33
C GLU A 283 -14.08 -11.46 9.76
N HIS A 284 -12.96 -11.69 9.07
CA HIS A 284 -12.67 -12.91 8.34
C HIS A 284 -11.72 -13.83 9.11
N GLY A 285 -12.25 -14.48 10.14
CA GLY A 285 -11.53 -15.50 10.89
C GLY A 285 -11.22 -15.15 12.33
N ASP A 286 -11.78 -14.06 12.88
CA ASP A 286 -11.67 -13.63 14.29
C ASP A 286 -10.21 -13.57 14.79
N TYR A 287 -9.33 -12.93 13.97
CA TYR A 287 -7.93 -12.80 14.33
C TYR A 287 -7.72 -11.88 15.53
N GLU A 288 -6.83 -12.28 16.43
CA GLU A 288 -6.19 -11.36 17.37
C GLU A 288 -5.20 -10.47 16.60
N VAL A 289 -5.31 -9.16 16.76
CA VAL A 289 -4.47 -8.20 16.02
C VAL A 289 -3.42 -7.64 16.96
N ASP A 290 -2.19 -8.05 16.74
CA ASP A 290 -1.01 -7.64 17.48
C ASP A 290 -0.26 -6.57 16.65
N ASP A 291 -0.68 -5.31 16.79
CA ASP A 291 -0.21 -4.15 16.01
C ASP A 291 0.73 -3.22 16.81
N TYR A 292 1.02 -2.05 16.27
CA TYR A 292 1.79 -1.00 16.93
C TYR A 292 1.23 -0.63 18.32
N ASN A 293 -0.09 -0.53 18.46
CA ASN A 293 -0.73 -0.18 19.73
C ASN A 293 -0.58 -1.31 20.74
N TRP A 294 -0.75 -2.56 20.29
CA TRP A 294 -0.51 -3.74 21.11
C TRP A 294 0.93 -3.78 21.66
N ALA A 295 1.93 -3.47 20.81
CA ALA A 295 3.32 -3.45 21.26
C ALA A 295 3.59 -2.35 22.31
N MET A 296 2.98 -1.17 22.17
CA MET A 296 3.02 -0.12 23.19
C MET A 296 2.34 -0.56 24.50
N GLU A 297 1.16 -1.14 24.43
CA GLU A 297 0.41 -1.61 25.60
C GLU A 297 1.14 -2.70 26.37
N LYS A 298 1.85 -3.59 25.67
CA LYS A 298 2.73 -4.61 26.26
C LYS A 298 4.06 -4.05 26.78
N GLY A 299 4.37 -2.79 26.49
CA GLY A 299 5.64 -2.16 26.89
C GLY A 299 6.86 -2.67 26.12
N LEU A 300 6.66 -3.25 24.93
CA LEU A 300 7.73 -3.72 24.04
C LEU A 300 8.44 -2.56 23.35
N ILE A 301 7.72 -1.46 23.12
CA ILE A 301 8.25 -0.20 22.61
C ILE A 301 7.88 0.95 23.56
N PRO A 302 8.73 1.99 23.70
CA PRO A 302 8.41 3.15 24.54
C PRO A 302 7.27 3.98 23.94
N GLU A 303 6.59 4.74 24.81
CA GLU A 303 5.54 5.68 24.38
C GLU A 303 6.11 6.70 23.38
N GLY A 304 5.43 6.82 22.22
CA GLY A 304 5.83 7.73 21.13
C GLY A 304 7.00 7.22 20.28
N TYR A 305 7.48 6.00 20.48
CA TYR A 305 8.38 5.36 19.53
C TYR A 305 7.66 5.10 18.22
N TYR A 306 8.07 5.75 17.17
CA TYR A 306 7.45 5.63 15.87
C TYR A 306 8.51 5.86 14.79
N GLU A 307 8.93 4.79 14.16
CA GLU A 307 9.84 4.78 13.03
C GLU A 307 9.07 4.36 11.78
N TRP A 308 9.30 5.03 10.66
CA TRP A 308 8.68 4.70 9.38
C TRP A 308 7.13 4.61 9.44
N TRP A 309 6.58 3.40 9.45
CA TRP A 309 5.12 3.13 9.54
C TRP A 309 4.65 2.69 10.94
N GLY A 310 5.56 2.62 11.90
CA GLY A 310 5.29 2.16 13.26
C GLY A 310 6.59 1.80 13.97
N TYR A 311 6.89 0.51 14.15
CA TYR A 311 8.22 0.04 14.51
C TYR A 311 8.79 -0.84 13.39
N GLU A 312 10.10 -0.82 13.22
CA GLU A 312 10.86 -1.44 12.15
C GLU A 312 10.82 -2.98 12.19
N ASP A 313 11.13 -3.61 11.06
CA ASP A 313 11.05 -5.07 10.89
C ASP A 313 12.03 -5.84 11.79
N GLU A 314 13.16 -5.25 12.18
CA GLU A 314 14.07 -5.83 13.19
C GLU A 314 13.34 -6.16 14.49
N LYS A 315 12.56 -5.21 15.01
CA LYS A 315 11.73 -5.42 16.21
C LYS A 315 10.56 -6.34 15.91
N LEU A 316 9.94 -6.22 14.73
CA LEU A 316 8.84 -7.08 14.31
C LEU A 316 9.26 -8.56 14.39
N PHE A 317 10.39 -8.94 13.80
CA PHE A 317 10.90 -10.31 13.86
C PHE A 317 11.29 -10.75 15.27
N SER A 318 11.85 -9.83 16.08
CA SER A 318 12.18 -10.13 17.48
C SER A 318 10.93 -10.44 18.29
N PHE A 319 9.91 -9.59 18.22
CA PHE A 319 8.66 -9.76 18.96
C PHE A 319 7.84 -10.96 18.43
N ALA A 320 7.89 -11.21 17.13
CA ALA A 320 7.25 -12.37 16.52
C ALA A 320 7.81 -13.70 17.04
N LYS A 321 9.12 -13.81 17.33
CA LYS A 321 9.72 -15.00 17.93
C LYS A 321 9.16 -15.27 19.33
N ASP A 322 9.05 -14.25 20.16
CA ASP A 322 8.49 -14.35 21.50
C ASP A 322 7.00 -14.71 21.43
N ARG A 323 6.25 -14.05 20.56
CA ARG A 323 4.80 -14.29 20.40
C ARG A 323 4.51 -15.70 19.88
N LEU A 324 5.23 -16.17 18.87
CA LEU A 324 5.08 -17.53 18.35
C LEU A 324 5.44 -18.58 19.41
N THR A 325 6.41 -18.31 20.27
CA THR A 325 6.75 -19.20 21.39
C THR A 325 5.59 -19.31 22.38
N GLU A 326 4.93 -18.19 22.70
CA GLU A 326 3.74 -18.17 23.56
C GLU A 326 2.57 -18.93 22.93
N ILE A 327 2.25 -18.64 21.67
CA ILE A 327 1.16 -19.26 20.91
C ILE A 327 1.36 -20.78 20.82
N ALA A 328 2.56 -21.22 20.45
CA ALA A 328 2.86 -22.64 20.31
C ALA A 328 2.77 -23.41 21.63
N ALA A 329 3.02 -22.74 22.76
CA ALA A 329 2.91 -23.35 24.10
C ALA A 329 1.45 -23.64 24.51
N GLU A 330 0.46 -23.04 23.85
CA GLU A 330 -0.97 -23.33 24.08
C GLU A 330 -1.36 -24.72 23.56
N GLY A 331 -0.64 -25.24 22.57
CA GLY A 331 -0.85 -26.57 22.02
C GLY A 331 -2.07 -26.71 21.09
N GLU A 332 -2.70 -25.60 20.74
CA GLU A 332 -3.81 -25.54 19.78
C GLU A 332 -3.26 -25.29 18.36
N PRO A 333 -3.96 -25.73 17.31
CA PRO A 333 -3.58 -25.36 15.94
C PRO A 333 -3.72 -23.87 15.75
N PHE A 334 -2.70 -23.24 15.17
CA PHE A 334 -2.68 -21.80 14.96
C PHE A 334 -2.40 -21.39 13.52
N ASN A 335 -2.88 -20.19 13.15
CA ASN A 335 -2.51 -19.45 11.98
C ASN A 335 -1.88 -18.11 12.42
N PHE A 336 -0.60 -17.94 12.13
CA PHE A 336 0.14 -16.72 12.42
C PHE A 336 0.44 -16.00 11.11
N THR A 337 -0.28 -14.92 10.86
CA THR A 337 -0.10 -14.07 9.67
C THR A 337 0.69 -12.83 10.06
N MET A 338 1.80 -12.56 9.39
CA MET A 338 2.67 -11.42 9.65
C MET A 338 2.89 -10.60 8.38
N LEU A 339 2.98 -9.27 8.52
CA LEU A 339 3.28 -8.35 7.44
C LEU A 339 4.47 -7.46 7.81
N THR A 340 5.52 -7.47 6.97
CA THR A 340 6.68 -6.57 7.09
C THR A 340 6.37 -5.17 6.56
N ALA A 341 7.22 -4.18 6.85
CA ALA A 341 7.00 -2.80 6.44
C ALA A 341 8.24 -2.05 5.96
N ASP A 342 9.47 -2.48 6.29
CA ASP A 342 10.68 -1.71 5.99
C ASP A 342 10.92 -1.53 4.49
N THR A 343 10.43 -2.45 3.65
CA THR A 343 10.53 -2.39 2.19
C THR A 343 9.45 -1.53 1.51
N HIS A 344 8.63 -0.80 2.28
CA HIS A 344 7.65 0.13 1.72
C HIS A 344 8.31 1.33 1.04
N PHE A 345 7.75 1.78 -0.07
CA PHE A 345 8.26 2.93 -0.84
C PHE A 345 8.10 4.28 -0.08
N GLU A 346 8.84 5.36 -0.42
CA GLU A 346 9.98 5.39 -1.35
C GLU A 346 11.25 4.94 -0.62
N ASP A 347 12.14 4.22 -1.30
CA ASP A 347 13.48 3.80 -0.86
C ASP A 347 13.53 2.91 0.40
N GLY A 348 12.40 2.54 1.01
CA GLY A 348 12.35 1.74 2.22
C GLY A 348 12.97 2.41 3.46
N TYR A 349 12.96 1.68 4.59
CA TYR A 349 13.54 2.14 5.85
C TYR A 349 14.82 1.36 6.20
N PRO A 350 16.00 2.01 6.25
CA PRO A 350 17.24 1.36 6.64
C PRO A 350 17.29 1.22 8.16
N CYS A 351 17.03 0.02 8.69
CA CYS A 351 17.20 -0.30 10.11
C CYS A 351 18.67 -0.47 10.50
N GLU A 352 18.96 -0.65 11.80
CA GLU A 352 20.32 -0.82 12.30
C GLU A 352 21.06 -2.06 11.76
N LEU A 353 20.34 -3.06 11.25
CA LEU A 353 20.90 -4.27 10.65
C LEU A 353 21.28 -4.11 9.17
N CYS A 354 20.89 -3.01 8.53
CA CYS A 354 21.23 -2.76 7.14
C CYS A 354 22.75 -2.47 7.00
N ASP A 355 23.39 -3.12 6.04
CA ASP A 355 24.84 -3.03 5.81
C ASP A 355 25.13 -2.07 4.64
N GLU A 356 25.53 -0.85 4.96
CA GLU A 356 25.85 0.21 3.98
C GLU A 356 27.04 -0.16 3.06
N GLU A 357 27.97 -1.04 3.51
CA GLU A 357 29.16 -1.36 2.72
C GLU A 357 28.87 -2.24 1.50
N ASN A 358 27.74 -2.99 1.51
CA ASN A 358 27.47 -3.98 0.48
C ASN A 358 26.62 -3.48 -0.69
N ASP A 359 25.89 -2.38 -0.57
CA ASP A 359 24.89 -1.99 -1.58
C ASP A 359 25.12 -0.63 -2.26
N GLY A 360 26.20 0.06 -1.93
CA GLY A 360 26.58 1.31 -2.61
C GLY A 360 25.58 2.44 -2.37
N ASP A 361 25.32 3.25 -3.41
CA ASP A 361 24.48 4.46 -3.30
C ASP A 361 22.97 4.18 -3.41
N ASN A 362 22.50 2.90 -3.36
CA ASN A 362 21.08 2.55 -3.54
C ASN A 362 20.46 2.05 -2.23
N GLN A 363 19.75 2.95 -1.54
CA GLN A 363 19.11 2.65 -0.26
C GLN A 363 18.07 1.54 -0.39
N TYR A 364 17.21 1.56 -1.43
CA TYR A 364 16.16 0.55 -1.58
C TYR A 364 16.75 -0.85 -1.77
N GLY A 365 17.80 -0.98 -2.59
CA GLY A 365 18.52 -2.25 -2.76
C GLY A 365 19.13 -2.78 -1.46
N MET A 366 19.67 -1.89 -0.61
CA MET A 366 20.19 -2.22 0.72
C MET A 366 19.06 -2.73 1.64
N VAL A 367 17.92 -2.06 1.66
CA VAL A 367 16.76 -2.45 2.49
C VAL A 367 16.18 -3.79 2.03
N LEU A 368 16.08 -4.01 0.72
CA LEU A 368 15.64 -5.29 0.15
C LEU A 368 16.55 -6.45 0.57
N HIS A 369 17.88 -6.23 0.50
CA HIS A 369 18.85 -7.22 0.95
C HIS A 369 18.75 -7.49 2.46
N CYS A 370 18.63 -6.43 3.26
CA CYS A 370 18.41 -6.55 4.70
C CYS A 370 17.16 -7.35 5.02
N SER A 371 16.04 -7.07 4.36
CA SER A 371 14.78 -7.80 4.51
C SER A 371 14.93 -9.28 4.12
N SER A 372 15.60 -9.57 2.97
CA SER A 372 15.90 -10.95 2.53
C SER A 372 16.60 -11.75 3.61
N LYS A 373 17.63 -11.15 4.24
CA LYS A 373 18.40 -11.76 5.31
C LYS A 373 17.56 -11.98 6.57
N GLN A 374 16.84 -10.96 7.04
CA GLN A 374 16.01 -11.03 8.24
C GLN A 374 14.91 -12.09 8.13
N VAL A 375 14.21 -12.15 6.99
CA VAL A 375 13.18 -13.17 6.71
C VAL A 375 13.77 -14.57 6.75
N THR A 376 14.91 -14.79 6.12
CA THR A 376 15.55 -16.11 6.07
C THR A 376 16.09 -16.54 7.45
N GLU A 377 16.61 -15.60 8.24
CA GLU A 377 16.98 -15.85 9.64
C GLU A 377 15.76 -16.20 10.51
N PHE A 378 14.62 -15.54 10.28
CA PHE A 378 13.38 -15.86 10.98
C PHE A 378 12.85 -17.23 10.62
N VAL A 379 12.83 -17.60 9.33
CA VAL A 379 12.48 -18.95 8.88
C VAL A 379 13.42 -19.99 9.48
N SER A 380 14.72 -19.73 9.50
CA SER A 380 15.72 -20.62 10.10
C SER A 380 15.50 -20.80 11.61
N TRP A 381 15.05 -19.76 12.30
CA TRP A 381 14.66 -19.84 13.70
C TRP A 381 13.40 -20.71 13.89
N ILE A 382 12.37 -20.52 13.04
CA ILE A 382 11.16 -21.37 13.08
C ILE A 382 11.52 -22.84 12.88
N GLN A 383 12.42 -23.14 11.96
CA GLN A 383 12.85 -24.50 11.65
C GLN A 383 13.55 -25.22 12.84
N GLN A 384 14.01 -24.47 13.83
CA GLN A 384 14.63 -25.00 15.04
C GLN A 384 13.64 -25.19 16.20
N GLN A 385 12.36 -24.80 16.02
CA GLN A 385 11.35 -24.91 17.07
C GLN A 385 10.64 -26.28 17.03
N ASP A 386 10.21 -26.75 18.18
CA ASP A 386 9.52 -28.05 18.32
C ASP A 386 8.21 -28.10 17.49
N PHE A 387 7.55 -26.95 17.28
CA PHE A 387 6.32 -26.87 16.52
C PHE A 387 6.54 -26.94 14.99
N TYR A 388 7.77 -26.81 14.49
CA TYR A 388 8.05 -26.77 13.04
C TYR A 388 7.63 -28.05 12.33
N GLU A 389 7.83 -29.22 12.92
CA GLU A 389 7.45 -30.52 12.34
C GLU A 389 5.97 -30.55 11.89
N ASN A 390 5.11 -29.79 12.59
CA ASN A 390 3.69 -29.68 12.29
C ASN A 390 3.32 -28.28 11.76
N THR A 391 4.21 -27.60 11.05
CA THR A 391 3.98 -26.24 10.56
C THR A 391 4.21 -26.16 9.06
N THR A 392 3.33 -25.44 8.37
CA THR A 392 3.52 -24.99 6.98
C THR A 392 3.84 -23.52 7.00
N ILE A 393 4.84 -23.08 6.23
CA ILE A 393 5.19 -21.66 6.07
C ILE A 393 4.89 -21.25 4.64
N VAL A 394 4.14 -20.17 4.48
CA VAL A 394 3.90 -19.47 3.21
C VAL A 394 4.59 -18.12 3.28
N ILE A 395 5.39 -17.80 2.29
CA ILE A 395 6.07 -16.53 2.16
C ILE A 395 5.64 -15.92 0.83
N SER A 396 5.04 -14.75 0.86
CA SER A 396 4.57 -14.07 -0.35
C SER A 396 4.80 -12.58 -0.26
N GLY A 397 5.28 -11.98 -1.35
CA GLY A 397 5.11 -10.54 -1.53
C GLY A 397 3.63 -10.20 -1.57
N ASP A 398 3.25 -9.09 -1.00
CA ASP A 398 1.85 -8.64 -1.00
C ASP A 398 1.46 -8.01 -2.35
N HIS A 399 2.32 -7.16 -2.93
CA HIS A 399 2.15 -6.53 -4.24
C HIS A 399 3.50 -6.13 -4.86
N LEU A 400 3.49 -5.63 -6.11
CA LEU A 400 4.68 -5.05 -6.73
C LEU A 400 4.98 -3.68 -6.10
N THR A 401 6.27 -3.35 -5.96
CA THR A 401 6.64 -2.05 -5.39
C THR A 401 6.04 -0.88 -6.15
N MET A 402 5.63 0.12 -5.39
CA MET A 402 5.22 1.43 -5.90
C MET A 402 6.41 2.40 -5.99
N ASP A 403 7.63 1.95 -5.64
CA ASP A 403 8.83 2.74 -5.83
C ASP A 403 8.99 3.15 -7.29
N SER A 404 9.26 4.44 -7.52
CA SER A 404 9.12 5.05 -8.84
C SER A 404 10.28 4.76 -9.79
N ASP A 405 11.47 4.49 -9.27
CA ASP A 405 12.71 4.48 -10.06
C ASP A 405 13.53 3.20 -9.91
N PHE A 406 13.36 2.41 -8.85
CA PHE A 406 14.15 1.20 -8.64
C PHE A 406 14.04 0.20 -9.80
N CYS A 407 12.85 -0.02 -10.32
CA CYS A 407 12.60 -0.90 -11.46
C CYS A 407 12.53 -0.14 -12.82
N GLU A 408 12.89 1.16 -12.89
CA GLU A 408 12.75 1.96 -14.10
C GLU A 408 13.58 1.43 -15.28
N ASN A 409 14.76 0.86 -15.00
CA ASN A 409 15.73 0.48 -16.01
C ASN A 409 15.78 -1.04 -16.29
N ILE A 410 14.81 -1.83 -15.82
CA ILE A 410 14.72 -3.25 -16.17
C ILE A 410 14.24 -3.43 -17.62
N ASP A 411 14.43 -4.63 -18.16
CA ASP A 411 13.93 -4.99 -19.49
C ASP A 411 12.40 -4.77 -19.55
N PRO A 412 11.88 -3.95 -20.47
CA PRO A 412 10.44 -3.69 -20.57
C PRO A 412 9.61 -4.93 -20.96
N ASP A 413 10.22 -5.96 -21.51
CA ASP A 413 9.56 -7.24 -21.80
C ASP A 413 9.56 -8.21 -20.60
N TYR A 414 10.24 -7.85 -19.49
CA TYR A 414 10.25 -8.65 -18.27
C TYR A 414 8.91 -8.56 -17.52
N THR A 415 8.32 -9.70 -17.21
CA THR A 415 7.07 -9.75 -16.42
C THR A 415 7.40 -9.77 -14.93
N ARG A 416 7.12 -8.68 -14.24
CA ARG A 416 7.30 -8.57 -12.78
C ARG A 416 6.31 -9.46 -12.04
N THR A 417 6.79 -10.12 -10.99
CA THR A 417 5.98 -11.01 -10.13
C THR A 417 6.33 -10.78 -8.67
N VAL A 418 5.34 -10.94 -7.79
CA VAL A 418 5.58 -10.98 -6.33
C VAL A 418 6.31 -12.27 -5.96
N TYR A 419 7.19 -12.19 -4.98
CA TYR A 419 7.87 -13.36 -4.44
C TYR A 419 6.86 -14.36 -3.87
N LEU A 420 7.07 -15.67 -4.09
CA LEU A 420 6.23 -16.72 -3.53
C LEU A 420 7.04 -18.00 -3.27
N SER A 421 7.03 -18.45 -2.02
CA SER A 421 7.66 -19.71 -1.62
C SER A 421 6.83 -20.42 -0.55
N LEU A 422 6.75 -21.74 -0.62
CA LEU A 422 6.10 -22.56 0.40
C LEU A 422 7.09 -23.60 0.96
N ILE A 423 7.12 -23.68 2.27
CA ILE A 423 8.06 -24.50 3.02
C ILE A 423 7.28 -25.54 3.83
N HIS A 424 7.76 -26.78 3.83
CA HIS A 424 7.24 -27.89 4.63
C HIS A 424 5.75 -28.15 4.39
N ILE A 425 5.32 -28.10 3.13
CA ILE A 425 4.01 -28.63 2.75
C ILE A 425 4.13 -30.14 2.55
N SER A 426 3.15 -30.91 3.09
CA SER A 426 3.01 -32.32 2.73
C SER A 426 2.57 -32.41 1.26
N GLU A 427 3.26 -33.22 0.45
CA GLU A 427 2.78 -33.51 -0.90
C GLU A 427 1.33 -33.99 -0.85
N PRO A 428 0.43 -33.42 -1.68
CA PRO A 428 -0.90 -33.96 -1.81
C PRO A 428 -0.74 -35.42 -2.29
N THR A 429 -1.13 -36.36 -1.44
CA THR A 429 -1.26 -37.76 -1.85
C THR A 429 -2.28 -37.78 -2.99
N ARG A 430 -1.82 -37.89 -4.24
CA ARG A 430 -2.74 -38.11 -5.36
C ARG A 430 -3.50 -39.39 -5.08
N PRO A 431 -4.85 -39.37 -5.15
CA PRO A 431 -5.64 -40.57 -5.02
C PRO A 431 -5.39 -41.53 -6.17
#